data_98173eb37ff0857488e0ad824efd8d60
#
_entry.id   98173eb37ff0857488e0ad824efd8d60
#
_cell.length_a   1.000
_cell.length_b   1.000
_cell.length_c   1.000
_cell.angle_alpha   90.00
_cell.angle_beta   90.00
_cell.angle_gamma   90.00
#
_symmetry.space_group_name_H-M   'P 1'
#
loop_
_entity.id
_entity.type
_entity.pdbx_description
1 polymer ?
#
loop_
_entity_poly.entity_id
_entity_poly.type
_entity_poly.pdbx_seq_one_letter_code
_entity_poly.pdbx_strand_id
1 'polypeptide(L)' 'IAKKAKIKDPETLGQQLMIIFEGAALVEGLSPGTGAALRAKKAAVTLINSST' A
#
# COMPACT_ATOMS: atom_id res chain seq x y z
N ILE A 1 -10.98 15.47 -0.64
CA ILE A 1 -9.94 14.87 -1.41
C ILE A 1 -8.59 14.98 -0.75
N ALA A 2 -7.68 14.20 -1.22
CA ALA A 2 -6.39 14.05 -0.57
C ALA A 2 -5.63 15.35 -0.39
N LYS A 3 -5.76 16.26 -1.30
CA LYS A 3 -4.98 17.48 -1.22
C LYS A 3 -5.30 18.30 0.02
N LYS A 4 -6.50 18.20 0.50
CA LYS A 4 -6.89 18.93 1.70
C LYS A 4 -6.74 18.10 2.93
N ALA A 5 -6.67 16.82 2.78
CA ALA A 5 -6.65 15.93 3.90
C ALA A 5 -5.25 15.89 4.52
N LYS A 6 -5.22 15.81 5.81
CA LYS A 6 -3.97 15.64 6.52
C LYS A 6 -3.81 14.20 6.90
N ILE A 7 -2.66 13.67 6.60
CA ILE A 7 -2.34 12.31 6.99
C ILE A 7 -1.95 12.36 8.46
N LYS A 8 -2.67 11.60 9.27
CA LYS A 8 -2.53 11.67 10.70
C LYS A 8 -1.17 11.21 11.18
N ASP A 9 -0.61 10.22 10.52
CA ASP A 9 0.65 9.64 10.95
C ASP A 9 1.42 9.23 9.71
N PRO A 10 2.09 10.19 9.08
CA PRO A 10 2.76 9.90 7.81
C PRO A 10 3.87 8.88 7.94
N GLU A 11 4.53 8.83 9.08
CA GLU A 11 5.61 7.86 9.25
C GLU A 11 5.07 6.44 9.28
N THR A 12 4.03 6.22 10.05
CA THR A 12 3.40 4.89 10.11
C THR A 12 2.83 4.51 8.76
N LEU A 13 2.17 5.46 8.09
CA LEU A 13 1.62 5.18 6.77
C LEU A 13 2.72 4.78 5.80
N GLY A 14 3.84 5.50 5.81
CA GLY A 14 4.95 5.17 4.94
C GLY A 14 5.48 3.78 5.18
N GLN A 15 5.62 3.40 6.45
CA GLN A 15 6.09 2.06 6.78
C GLN A 15 5.12 0.99 6.34
N GLN A 16 3.82 1.25 6.51
CA GLN A 16 2.80 0.30 6.07
C GLN A 16 2.82 0.14 4.56
N LEU A 17 3.01 1.23 3.83
CA LEU A 17 3.10 1.14 2.37
C LEU A 17 4.31 0.34 1.94
N MET A 18 5.43 0.52 2.62
CA MET A 18 6.62 -0.27 2.33
C MET A 18 6.37 -1.75 2.52
N ILE A 19 5.70 -2.10 3.61
CA ILE A 19 5.39 -3.50 3.89
C ILE A 19 4.50 -4.07 2.79
N ILE A 20 3.51 -3.30 2.36
CA ILE A 20 2.61 -3.74 1.31
C ILE A 20 3.38 -4.01 0.02
N PHE A 21 4.26 -3.10 -0.38
CA PHE A 21 4.99 -3.25 -1.62
C PHE A 21 6.03 -4.35 -1.54
N GLU A 22 6.73 -4.45 -0.43
CA GLU A 22 7.72 -5.52 -0.26
C GLU A 22 7.04 -6.88 -0.21
N GLY A 23 5.90 -6.94 0.46
CA GLY A 23 5.12 -8.18 0.48
C GLY A 23 4.65 -8.57 -0.90
N ALA A 24 4.22 -7.59 -1.69
CA ALA A 24 3.77 -7.89 -3.06
C ALA A 24 4.93 -8.41 -3.91
N ALA A 25 6.12 -7.82 -3.75
CA ALA A 25 7.27 -8.29 -4.50
C ALA A 25 7.62 -9.73 -4.14
N LEU A 26 7.56 -10.03 -2.85
CA LEU A 26 7.84 -11.38 -2.39
C LEU A 26 6.83 -12.39 -2.93
N VAL A 27 5.55 -12.03 -2.84
CA VAL A 27 4.50 -12.92 -3.33
C VAL A 27 4.63 -13.14 -4.82
N GLU A 28 4.89 -12.08 -5.58
CA GLU A 28 5.04 -12.22 -7.03
C GLU A 28 6.25 -13.09 -7.35
N GLY A 29 7.33 -12.97 -6.59
CA GLY A 29 8.51 -13.79 -6.81
C GLY A 29 8.26 -15.25 -6.52
N LEU A 30 7.45 -15.56 -5.50
CA LEU A 30 7.16 -16.94 -5.14
C LEU A 30 6.05 -17.54 -5.98
N SER A 31 5.09 -16.73 -6.38
CA SER A 31 3.91 -17.19 -7.12
C SER A 31 3.60 -16.21 -8.24
N PRO A 32 4.38 -16.26 -9.31
CA PRO A 32 4.17 -15.30 -10.41
C PRO A 32 2.76 -15.42 -10.98
N GLY A 33 2.23 -14.29 -11.38
CA GLY A 33 0.92 -14.27 -12.02
C GLY A 33 -0.25 -14.22 -11.07
N THR A 34 -0.02 -14.00 -9.78
CA THR A 34 -1.10 -13.90 -8.82
C THR A 34 -1.76 -12.53 -8.77
N GLY A 35 -1.21 -11.56 -9.48
CA GLY A 35 -1.74 -10.20 -9.42
C GLY A 35 -1.37 -9.47 -8.15
N ALA A 36 -0.26 -9.85 -7.53
CA ALA A 36 0.13 -9.27 -6.25
C ALA A 36 0.33 -7.77 -6.35
N ALA A 37 0.93 -7.29 -7.43
CA ALA A 37 1.18 -5.86 -7.60
C ALA A 37 -0.12 -5.07 -7.66
N LEU A 38 -1.09 -5.58 -8.40
CA LEU A 38 -2.38 -4.91 -8.50
C LEU A 38 -3.11 -4.90 -7.16
N ARG A 39 -3.05 -6.02 -6.46
CA ARG A 39 -3.69 -6.11 -5.15
C ARG A 39 -3.01 -5.19 -4.15
N ALA A 40 -1.69 -5.07 -4.23
CA ALA A 40 -0.96 -4.15 -3.37
C ALA A 40 -1.35 -2.70 -3.66
N LYS A 41 -1.52 -2.38 -4.94
CA LYS A 41 -1.94 -1.03 -5.31
C LYS A 41 -3.30 -0.71 -4.70
N LYS A 42 -4.24 -1.64 -4.80
CA LYS A 42 -5.56 -1.42 -4.24
C LYS A 42 -5.50 -1.28 -2.73
N ALA A 43 -4.70 -2.09 -2.08
CA ALA A 43 -4.54 -2.00 -0.64
C ALA A 43 -3.93 -0.66 -0.24
N ALA A 44 -2.95 -0.21 -1.00
CA ALA A 44 -2.30 1.07 -0.72
C ALA A 44 -3.27 2.23 -0.84
N VAL A 45 -4.09 2.22 -1.89
CA VAL A 45 -5.08 3.27 -2.07
C VAL A 45 -6.07 3.29 -0.92
N THR A 46 -6.55 2.12 -0.52
CA THR A 46 -7.47 2.01 0.60
C THR A 46 -6.85 2.55 1.87
N LEU A 47 -5.61 2.19 2.10
CA LEU A 47 -4.91 2.62 3.31
C LEU A 47 -4.71 4.13 3.33
N ILE A 48 -4.32 4.69 2.19
CA ILE A 48 -4.12 6.13 2.11
C ILE A 48 -5.44 6.86 2.38
N ASN A 49 -6.51 6.39 1.79
CA ASN A 49 -7.81 7.01 2.00
C ASN A 49 -8.25 6.90 3.45
N SER A 50 -7.94 5.80 4.12
CA SER A 50 -8.28 5.64 5.52
C SER A 50 -7.44 6.54 6.43
N SER A 51 -6.26 6.92 5.96
CA SER A 51 -5.34 7.71 6.77
C SER A 51 -5.63 9.20 6.71
N THR A 52 -6.52 9.60 5.87
CA THR A 52 -6.93 11.01 5.78
C THR A 52 -8.31 11.23 6.39
#